data_226c84dcff700e16365bff61de9f14e7
#
_entry.id   226c84dcff700e16365bff61de9f14e7
#
_cell.length_a   1.000
_cell.length_b   1.000
_cell.length_c   1.000
_cell.angle_alpha   90.00
_cell.angle_beta   90.00
_cell.angle_gamma   90.00
#
_symmetry.space_group_name_H-M   'P 1'
#
loop_
_entity.id
_entity.type
_entity.pdbx_description
1 polymer ?
#
loop_
_entity_poly.entity_id
_entity_poly.type
_entity_poly.pdbx_seq_one_letter_code
_entity_poly.pdbx_strand_id
1 'polypeptide(L)'
;WEKIRNYQDDWRIFARSTSDAKGPVVMFLAAMDALEKIGKNPNYNLKVILDYEEEMGSPNLPKAVNENRDLLSADFLVIFDGPLHRLNKPTLSFGARGISTFQLTTYGPKVPQHSGHFGNYVPNPAFKLSTILASMKNDQGKVLIPGFYDGIILDEKTKTILIQRINNCLILKPVKKQVK
;
A
#
# COMPACT_ATOMS: atom_id res chain seq x y z
N TRP A 1 0.97 -28.93 -12.75
CA TRP A 1 0.79 -29.21 -11.33
C TRP A 1 0.65 -30.69 -11.05
N GLU A 2 -0.17 -31.43 -11.79
CA GLU A 2 -0.41 -32.87 -11.59
C GLU A 2 0.83 -33.75 -11.69
N LYS A 3 1.87 -33.28 -12.35
CA LYS A 3 3.16 -33.98 -12.52
C LYS A 3 4.16 -33.74 -11.39
N ILE A 4 3.91 -32.76 -10.54
CA ILE A 4 4.81 -32.43 -9.43
C ILE A 4 4.53 -33.40 -8.27
N ARG A 5 5.51 -34.16 -7.85
CA ARG A 5 5.39 -35.14 -6.76
C ARG A 5 6.08 -34.68 -5.48
N ASN A 6 7.11 -33.88 -5.60
CA ASN A 6 7.89 -33.36 -4.48
C ASN A 6 7.95 -31.85 -4.57
N TYR A 7 7.50 -31.16 -3.52
CA TYR A 7 7.55 -29.72 -3.40
C TYR A 7 8.74 -29.32 -2.53
N GLN A 8 9.35 -28.18 -2.85
CA GLN A 8 10.38 -27.56 -2.03
C GLN A 8 9.78 -26.36 -1.30
N ASP A 9 10.16 -26.15 -0.06
CA ASP A 9 9.61 -25.08 0.78
C ASP A 9 9.93 -23.67 0.27
N ASP A 10 10.99 -23.53 -0.52
CA ASP A 10 11.42 -22.28 -1.14
C ASP A 10 10.77 -22.00 -2.50
N TRP A 11 9.97 -22.91 -3.03
CA TRP A 11 9.28 -22.70 -4.30
C TRP A 11 8.24 -21.58 -4.19
N ARG A 12 8.14 -20.81 -5.26
CA ARG A 12 7.23 -19.67 -5.36
C ARG A 12 6.34 -19.81 -6.58
N ILE A 13 5.10 -19.42 -6.42
CA ILE A 13 4.13 -19.37 -7.50
C ILE A 13 4.07 -17.94 -8.03
N PHE A 14 4.34 -17.78 -9.32
CA PHE A 14 4.25 -16.51 -10.02
C PHE A 14 3.06 -16.54 -10.98
N ALA A 15 1.98 -15.88 -10.62
CA ALA A 15 0.80 -15.74 -11.44
C ALA A 15 -0.04 -14.54 -11.00
N ARG A 16 -0.99 -14.12 -11.84
CA ARG A 16 -1.96 -13.08 -11.50
C ARG A 16 -2.71 -13.44 -10.22
N SER A 17 -2.89 -12.48 -9.33
CA SER A 17 -3.61 -12.60 -8.05
C SER A 17 -3.01 -13.61 -7.05
N THR A 18 -1.80 -14.11 -7.25
CA THR A 18 -1.18 -15.08 -6.33
C THR A 18 -0.82 -14.44 -5.00
N SER A 19 -0.31 -13.22 -5.02
CA SER A 19 0.02 -12.44 -3.83
C SER A 19 -1.14 -11.53 -3.43
N ASP A 20 -1.76 -10.91 -4.41
CA ASP A 20 -2.76 -9.86 -4.24
C ASP A 20 -4.01 -10.20 -5.07
N ALA A 21 -5.09 -10.78 -4.46
CA ALA A 21 -4.97 -11.36 -3.11
C ALA A 21 -5.72 -12.70 -3.00
N LYS A 22 -5.64 -13.60 -4.01
CA LYS A 22 -6.21 -14.94 -3.92
C LYS A 22 -5.35 -15.89 -3.08
N GLY A 23 -4.02 -15.71 -3.09
CA GLY A 23 -3.10 -16.50 -2.27
C GLY A 23 -3.41 -16.41 -0.78
N PRO A 24 -3.58 -15.23 -0.18
CA PRO A 24 -3.99 -15.09 1.21
C PRO A 24 -5.26 -15.87 1.57
N VAL A 25 -6.28 -15.85 0.72
CA VAL A 25 -7.52 -16.62 0.93
C VAL A 25 -7.23 -18.12 0.95
N VAL A 26 -6.46 -18.63 -0.01
CA VAL A 26 -6.09 -20.05 -0.08
C VAL A 26 -5.22 -20.45 1.12
N MET A 27 -4.28 -19.61 1.53
CA MET A 27 -3.44 -19.86 2.72
C MET A 27 -4.28 -19.94 3.99
N PHE A 28 -5.27 -19.06 4.13
CA PHE A 28 -6.20 -19.11 5.27
C PHE A 28 -6.99 -20.41 5.29
N LEU A 29 -7.58 -20.81 4.18
CA LEU A 29 -8.33 -22.06 4.07
C LEU A 29 -7.44 -23.28 4.37
N ALA A 30 -6.21 -23.29 3.85
CA ALA A 30 -5.26 -24.37 4.11
C ALA A 30 -4.85 -24.44 5.59
N ALA A 31 -4.72 -23.30 6.26
CA ALA A 31 -4.43 -23.25 7.69
C ALA A 31 -5.59 -23.80 8.53
N MET A 32 -6.84 -23.47 8.17
CA MET A 32 -8.03 -24.03 8.83
C MET A 32 -8.11 -25.54 8.66
N ASP A 33 -7.90 -26.04 7.43
CA ASP A 33 -7.85 -27.46 7.10
C ASP A 33 -6.78 -28.21 7.93
N ALA A 34 -5.60 -27.59 8.06
CA ALA A 34 -4.52 -28.18 8.84
C ALA A 34 -4.85 -28.25 10.33
N LEU A 35 -5.49 -27.23 10.90
CA LEU A 35 -5.95 -27.22 12.28
C LEU A 35 -6.99 -28.31 12.54
N GLU A 36 -7.96 -28.46 11.65
CA GLU A 36 -8.99 -29.51 11.74
C GLU A 36 -8.36 -30.91 11.73
N LYS A 37 -7.43 -31.17 10.80
CA LYS A 37 -6.73 -32.46 10.70
C LYS A 37 -5.94 -32.88 11.94
N ILE A 38 -5.45 -31.91 12.70
CA ILE A 38 -4.74 -32.18 13.97
C ILE A 38 -5.65 -32.07 15.20
N GLY A 39 -6.97 -31.96 14.99
CA GLY A 39 -7.96 -31.88 16.06
C GLY A 39 -7.94 -30.58 16.86
N LYS A 40 -7.38 -29.49 16.30
CA LYS A 40 -7.31 -28.16 16.92
C LYS A 40 -8.29 -27.21 16.24
N ASN A 41 -9.52 -27.24 16.68
CA ASN A 41 -10.49 -26.27 16.22
C ASN A 41 -10.32 -24.92 16.94
N PRO A 42 -10.54 -23.79 16.24
CA PRO A 42 -10.61 -22.49 16.89
C PRO A 42 -11.67 -22.47 17.99
N ASN A 43 -11.36 -21.88 19.13
CA ASN A 43 -12.29 -21.69 20.25
C ASN A 43 -12.99 -20.32 20.19
N TYR A 44 -13.06 -19.72 19.02
CA TYR A 44 -13.70 -18.43 18.73
C TYR A 44 -14.53 -18.49 17.45
N ASN A 45 -15.46 -17.59 17.33
CA ASN A 45 -16.28 -17.46 16.11
C ASN A 45 -15.49 -16.75 15.03
N LEU A 46 -15.62 -17.23 13.80
CA LEU A 46 -14.96 -16.68 12.64
C LEU A 46 -15.99 -16.17 11.64
N LYS A 47 -15.81 -14.94 11.20
CA LYS A 47 -16.60 -14.30 10.16
C LYS A 47 -15.65 -13.88 9.05
N VAL A 48 -16.00 -14.16 7.81
CA VAL A 48 -15.16 -13.87 6.65
C VAL A 48 -15.91 -12.95 5.71
N ILE A 49 -15.27 -11.86 5.32
CA ILE A 49 -15.73 -10.96 4.26
C ILE A 49 -14.76 -11.08 3.11
N LEU A 50 -15.26 -11.31 1.90
CA LEU A 50 -14.48 -11.28 0.67
C LEU A 50 -14.89 -10.06 -0.13
N ASP A 51 -13.98 -9.12 -0.29
CA ASP A 51 -14.18 -7.96 -1.14
C ASP A 51 -13.59 -8.21 -2.52
N TYR A 52 -14.45 -8.29 -3.52
CA TYR A 52 -14.04 -8.49 -4.92
C TYR A 52 -13.81 -7.18 -5.67
N GLU A 53 -14.02 -6.05 -5.01
CA GLU A 53 -13.94 -4.70 -5.59
C GLU A 53 -12.82 -3.86 -4.97
N GLU A 54 -11.91 -4.49 -4.22
CA GLU A 54 -10.84 -3.78 -3.49
C GLU A 54 -10.01 -2.90 -4.44
N GLU A 55 -9.57 -3.43 -5.56
CA GLU A 55 -8.80 -2.73 -6.59
C GLU A 55 -9.54 -1.57 -7.28
N MET A 56 -10.84 -1.51 -7.10
CA MET A 56 -11.69 -0.40 -7.57
C MET A 56 -12.04 0.59 -6.46
N GLY A 57 -11.43 0.45 -5.27
CA GLY A 57 -11.69 1.28 -4.10
C GLY A 57 -12.91 0.86 -3.29
N SER A 58 -13.34 -0.39 -3.40
CA SER A 58 -14.41 -0.99 -2.58
C SER A 58 -15.71 -0.19 -2.54
N PRO A 59 -16.30 0.23 -3.67
CA PRO A 59 -17.41 1.19 -3.68
C PRO A 59 -18.65 0.69 -2.94
N ASN A 60 -18.88 -0.62 -2.88
CA ASN A 60 -20.03 -1.24 -2.24
C ASN A 60 -19.77 -1.76 -0.81
N LEU A 61 -18.51 -1.88 -0.40
CA LEU A 61 -18.15 -2.42 0.92
C LEU A 61 -18.74 -1.61 2.09
N PRO A 62 -18.70 -0.25 2.10
CA PRO A 62 -19.29 0.52 3.20
C PRO A 62 -20.79 0.26 3.38
N LYS A 63 -21.52 0.10 2.29
CA LYS A 63 -22.96 -0.23 2.32
C LYS A 63 -23.18 -1.62 2.89
N ALA A 64 -22.47 -2.62 2.36
CA ALA A 64 -22.57 -4.01 2.81
C ALA A 64 -22.26 -4.15 4.31
N VAL A 65 -21.23 -3.48 4.81
CA VAL A 65 -20.88 -3.49 6.24
C VAL A 65 -21.97 -2.81 7.08
N ASN A 66 -22.50 -1.68 6.64
CA ASN A 66 -23.54 -0.97 7.37
C ASN A 66 -24.86 -1.76 7.46
N GLU A 67 -25.24 -2.45 6.40
CA GLU A 67 -26.46 -3.25 6.35
C GLU A 67 -26.35 -4.56 7.16
N ASN A 68 -25.13 -5.03 7.44
CA ASN A 68 -24.87 -6.29 8.13
C ASN A 68 -24.09 -6.12 9.44
N ARG A 69 -24.24 -4.98 10.12
CA ARG A 69 -23.48 -4.65 11.34
C ARG A 69 -23.57 -5.73 12.42
N ASP A 70 -24.77 -6.23 12.71
CA ASP A 70 -24.97 -7.23 13.75
C ASP A 70 -24.30 -8.57 13.39
N LEU A 71 -24.42 -8.96 12.12
CA LEU A 71 -23.76 -10.16 11.61
C LEU A 71 -22.23 -10.02 11.68
N LEU A 72 -21.69 -8.85 11.38
CA LEU A 72 -20.25 -8.57 11.28
C LEU A 72 -19.61 -8.11 12.59
N SER A 73 -20.40 -7.86 13.65
CA SER A 73 -19.87 -7.48 14.96
C SER A 73 -18.84 -8.50 15.44
N ALA A 74 -17.63 -8.04 15.79
CA ALA A 74 -16.50 -8.87 16.21
C ALA A 74 -15.57 -8.07 17.13
N ASP A 75 -14.81 -8.78 17.97
CA ASP A 75 -13.80 -8.18 18.86
C ASP A 75 -12.53 -7.77 18.11
N PHE A 76 -12.21 -8.46 17.02
CA PHE A 76 -11.04 -8.20 16.19
C PHE A 76 -11.37 -8.25 14.71
N LEU A 77 -10.74 -7.36 13.95
CA LEU A 77 -10.71 -7.40 12.49
C LEU A 77 -9.28 -7.69 12.05
N VAL A 78 -9.11 -8.72 11.23
CA VAL A 78 -7.83 -9.03 10.58
C VAL A 78 -8.00 -8.88 9.08
N ILE A 79 -7.21 -8.03 8.46
CA ILE A 79 -7.19 -7.85 7.02
C ILE A 79 -6.04 -8.70 6.46
N PHE A 80 -6.41 -9.69 5.66
CA PHE A 80 -5.49 -10.60 4.98
C PHE A 80 -5.06 -10.03 3.64
N ASP A 81 -4.31 -8.94 3.70
CA ASP A 81 -3.84 -8.22 2.54
C ASP A 81 -2.43 -7.67 2.76
N GLY A 82 -1.78 -7.27 1.68
CA GLY A 82 -0.47 -6.68 1.73
C GLY A 82 0.69 -7.62 1.36
N PRO A 83 1.85 -7.02 1.06
CA PRO A 83 3.00 -7.78 0.59
C PRO A 83 3.60 -8.63 1.70
N LEU A 84 4.09 -9.80 1.33
CA LEU A 84 4.92 -10.62 2.19
C LEU A 84 6.18 -9.86 2.62
N HIS A 85 6.64 -10.11 3.85
CA HIS A 85 7.91 -9.58 4.32
C HIS A 85 9.05 -10.03 3.40
N ARG A 86 9.97 -9.11 3.05
CA ARG A 86 11.08 -9.38 2.10
C ARG A 86 11.95 -10.57 2.47
N LEU A 87 12.05 -10.89 3.76
CA LEU A 87 12.77 -12.03 4.29
C LEU A 87 11.86 -13.22 4.61
N ASN A 88 10.66 -13.26 4.04
CA ASN A 88 9.66 -14.31 4.26
C ASN A 88 9.34 -14.57 5.75
N LYS A 89 9.29 -13.50 6.55
CA LYS A 89 8.94 -13.59 7.98
C LYS A 89 7.48 -13.24 8.18
N PRO A 90 6.78 -13.91 9.10
CA PRO A 90 5.43 -13.51 9.51
C PRO A 90 5.43 -12.04 9.95
N THR A 91 4.46 -11.27 9.48
CA THR A 91 4.36 -9.84 9.77
C THR A 91 2.93 -9.46 10.10
N LEU A 92 2.74 -8.71 11.18
CA LEU A 92 1.50 -8.04 11.50
C LEU A 92 1.71 -6.53 11.39
N SER A 93 0.77 -5.86 10.73
CA SER A 93 0.74 -4.40 10.66
C SER A 93 -0.48 -3.90 11.43
N PHE A 94 -0.27 -2.94 12.35
CA PHE A 94 -1.32 -2.41 13.22
C PHE A 94 -1.88 -1.08 12.74
N GLY A 95 -1.64 -0.72 11.50
CA GLY A 95 -2.14 0.50 10.91
C GLY A 95 -1.65 0.68 9.47
N ALA A 96 -2.32 1.55 8.75
CA ALA A 96 -1.97 1.94 7.41
C ALA A 96 -1.76 3.45 7.33
N ARG A 97 -0.99 3.88 6.35
CA ARG A 97 -0.84 5.30 6.01
C ARG A 97 -2.10 5.76 5.29
N GLY A 98 -2.52 7.00 5.58
CA GLY A 98 -3.54 7.64 4.77
C GLY A 98 -3.07 7.92 3.35
N ILE A 99 -4.02 8.10 2.44
CA ILE A 99 -3.78 8.53 1.07
C ILE A 99 -4.69 9.73 0.75
N SER A 100 -4.12 10.69 0.02
CA SER A 100 -4.90 11.77 -0.60
C SER A 100 -4.44 11.90 -2.04
N THR A 101 -5.39 11.97 -2.95
CA THR A 101 -5.12 12.16 -4.37
C THR A 101 -5.70 13.50 -4.81
N PHE A 102 -4.95 14.19 -5.67
CA PHE A 102 -5.41 15.45 -6.25
C PHE A 102 -4.89 15.57 -7.68
N GLN A 103 -5.61 16.32 -8.48
CA GLN A 103 -5.20 16.67 -9.83
C GLN A 103 -4.73 18.12 -9.84
N LEU A 104 -3.51 18.35 -10.34
CA LEU A 104 -2.93 19.68 -10.48
C LEU A 104 -2.85 20.06 -11.95
N THR A 105 -3.51 21.14 -12.32
CA THR A 105 -3.54 21.64 -13.69
C THR A 105 -2.95 23.04 -13.75
N THR A 106 -1.99 23.26 -14.64
CA THR A 106 -1.44 24.57 -14.92
C THR A 106 -1.80 25.00 -16.35
N TYR A 107 -2.16 26.27 -16.49
CA TYR A 107 -2.61 26.84 -17.75
C TYR A 107 -1.52 27.72 -18.37
N GLY A 108 -1.43 27.63 -19.70
CA GLY A 108 -0.62 28.46 -20.58
C GLY A 108 -1.48 29.31 -21.51
N PRO A 109 -0.91 29.81 -22.62
CA PRO A 109 -1.65 30.54 -23.66
C PRO A 109 -2.79 29.71 -24.25
N LYS A 110 -3.83 30.38 -24.71
CA LYS A 110 -5.01 29.73 -25.34
C LYS A 110 -4.69 28.92 -26.61
N VAL A 111 -3.62 29.33 -27.31
CA VAL A 111 -3.16 28.68 -28.55
C VAL A 111 -1.65 28.43 -28.45
N PRO A 112 -1.13 27.41 -29.17
CA PRO A 112 0.30 27.19 -29.30
C PRO A 112 1.03 28.46 -29.81
N GLN A 113 2.19 28.73 -29.20
CA GLN A 113 2.99 29.92 -29.53
C GLN A 113 4.23 29.50 -30.30
N HIS A 114 4.58 30.32 -31.35
CA HIS A 114 5.79 30.10 -32.12
C HIS A 114 7.02 30.45 -31.27
N SER A 115 7.96 29.51 -31.07
CA SER A 115 9.13 29.68 -30.23
C SER A 115 10.05 30.81 -30.59
N GLY A 116 10.20 31.11 -31.89
CA GLY A 116 11.00 32.22 -32.42
C GLY A 116 10.48 33.61 -32.03
N HIS A 117 9.17 33.74 -31.77
CA HIS A 117 8.57 35.01 -31.37
C HIS A 117 8.30 35.10 -29.87
N PHE A 118 7.95 33.99 -29.22
CA PHE A 118 7.43 33.95 -27.86
C PHE A 118 8.27 33.09 -26.94
N GLY A 119 9.37 32.47 -27.42
CA GLY A 119 10.25 31.63 -26.61
C GLY A 119 10.81 32.41 -25.43
N ASN A 120 10.72 31.85 -24.26
CA ASN A 120 11.12 32.46 -22.98
C ASN A 120 10.41 33.78 -22.61
N TYR A 121 9.49 34.26 -23.43
CA TYR A 121 8.66 35.44 -23.14
C TYR A 121 7.31 35.05 -22.57
N VAL A 122 6.67 34.03 -23.12
CA VAL A 122 5.41 33.51 -22.61
C VAL A 122 5.68 32.40 -21.62
N PRO A 123 5.08 32.46 -20.40
CA PRO A 123 5.29 31.44 -19.38
C PRO A 123 4.88 30.05 -19.87
N ASN A 124 5.80 29.09 -19.76
CA ASN A 124 5.53 27.69 -20.09
C ASN A 124 4.83 27.00 -18.91
N PRO A 125 3.63 26.44 -19.09
CA PRO A 125 2.90 25.78 -18.01
C PRO A 125 3.61 24.54 -17.46
N ALA A 126 4.44 23.86 -18.25
CA ALA A 126 5.20 22.72 -17.77
C ALA A 126 6.27 23.14 -16.73
N PHE A 127 6.98 24.24 -16.96
CA PHE A 127 7.92 24.79 -15.96
C PHE A 127 7.20 25.26 -14.71
N LYS A 128 6.04 25.90 -14.87
CA LYS A 128 5.23 26.32 -13.73
C LYS A 128 4.78 25.12 -12.89
N LEU A 129 4.32 24.05 -13.53
CA LEU A 129 3.94 22.80 -12.87
C LEU A 129 5.13 22.18 -12.14
N SER A 130 6.29 22.09 -12.80
CA SER A 130 7.53 21.54 -12.21
C SER A 130 7.95 22.32 -10.96
N THR A 131 7.87 23.64 -10.98
CA THR A 131 8.18 24.51 -9.83
C THR A 131 7.22 24.25 -8.67
N ILE A 132 5.92 24.11 -8.93
CA ILE A 132 4.92 23.80 -7.91
C ILE A 132 5.22 22.43 -7.30
N LEU A 133 5.46 21.40 -8.11
CA LEU A 133 5.78 20.07 -7.62
C LEU A 133 7.08 20.04 -6.80
N ALA A 134 8.11 20.74 -7.26
CA ALA A 134 9.38 20.84 -6.55
C ALA A 134 9.24 21.54 -5.19
N SER A 135 8.30 22.49 -5.05
CA SER A 135 8.07 23.19 -3.78
C SER A 135 7.35 22.32 -2.72
N MET A 136 6.77 21.19 -3.11
CA MET A 136 6.00 20.34 -2.21
C MET A 136 6.86 19.47 -1.29
N LYS A 137 8.12 19.22 -1.65
CA LYS A 137 9.07 18.42 -0.85
C LYS A 137 10.46 19.03 -0.87
N ASN A 138 11.19 18.83 0.23
CA ASN A 138 12.62 19.14 0.25
C ASN A 138 13.49 17.96 -0.21
N ASP A 139 14.80 18.17 -0.30
CA ASP A 139 15.77 17.16 -0.73
C ASP A 139 15.87 15.95 0.22
N GLN A 140 15.44 16.09 1.48
CA GLN A 140 15.35 15.02 2.46
C GLN A 140 14.04 14.24 2.37
N GLY A 141 13.15 14.60 1.41
CA GLY A 141 11.85 13.94 1.19
C GLY A 141 10.74 14.40 2.14
N LYS A 142 11.00 15.40 2.99
CA LYS A 142 9.97 15.97 3.86
C LYS A 142 8.98 16.78 3.03
N VAL A 143 7.68 16.55 3.24
CA VAL A 143 6.60 17.32 2.62
C VAL A 143 6.56 18.72 3.25
N LEU A 144 6.50 19.75 2.42
CA LEU A 144 6.49 21.15 2.83
C LEU A 144 5.11 21.78 2.80
N ILE A 145 4.08 21.03 2.45
CA ILE A 145 2.69 21.51 2.41
C ILE A 145 2.24 21.77 3.85
N PRO A 146 1.81 23.00 4.18
CA PRO A 146 1.31 23.31 5.53
C PRO A 146 0.17 22.40 5.94
N GLY A 147 0.18 21.94 7.18
CA GLY A 147 -0.85 21.05 7.72
C GLY A 147 -0.69 19.56 7.37
N PHE A 148 0.26 19.19 6.49
CA PHE A 148 0.41 17.80 6.06
C PHE A 148 0.71 16.82 7.20
N TYR A 149 1.41 17.28 8.22
CA TYR A 149 1.78 16.46 9.39
C TYR A 149 0.94 16.75 10.63
N ASP A 150 -0.08 17.61 10.53
CA ASP A 150 -0.92 17.97 11.68
C ASP A 150 -1.70 16.76 12.19
N GLY A 151 -1.78 16.62 13.49
CA GLY A 151 -2.45 15.50 14.15
C GLY A 151 -1.65 14.18 14.18
N ILE A 152 -0.43 14.13 13.61
CA ILE A 152 0.43 12.96 13.74
C ILE A 152 1.10 12.97 15.12
N ILE A 153 0.70 12.04 15.98
CA ILE A 153 1.30 11.83 17.30
C ILE A 153 2.07 10.52 17.25
N LEU A 154 3.38 10.59 17.36
CA LEU A 154 4.25 9.43 17.50
C LEU A 154 4.74 9.35 18.94
N ASP A 155 4.23 8.40 19.71
CA ASP A 155 4.78 8.11 21.03
C ASP A 155 6.18 7.47 20.96
N GLU A 156 6.93 7.47 22.05
CA GLU A 156 8.31 6.98 22.07
C GLU A 156 8.41 5.47 21.78
N LYS A 157 7.39 4.70 22.15
CA LYS A 157 7.32 3.28 21.85
C LYS A 157 7.19 3.04 20.34
N THR A 158 6.28 3.76 19.68
CA THR A 158 6.09 3.71 18.23
C THR A 158 7.35 4.16 17.49
N LYS A 159 8.00 5.24 17.93
CA LYS A 159 9.28 5.70 17.35
C LYS A 159 10.35 4.62 17.43
N THR A 160 10.50 3.99 18.60
CA THR A 160 11.48 2.92 18.81
C THR A 160 11.25 1.74 17.87
N ILE A 161 9.99 1.30 17.73
CA ILE A 161 9.62 0.20 16.82
C ILE A 161 9.93 0.57 15.37
N LEU A 162 9.59 1.79 14.93
CA LEU A 162 9.86 2.26 13.57
C LEU A 162 11.36 2.33 13.27
N ILE A 163 12.18 2.83 14.21
CA ILE A 163 13.65 2.88 14.07
C ILE A 163 14.23 1.47 13.95
N GLN A 164 13.79 0.54 14.80
CA GLN A 164 14.23 -0.87 14.73
C GLN A 164 13.86 -1.50 13.39
N ARG A 165 12.67 -1.22 12.88
CA ARG A 165 12.21 -1.71 11.57
C ARG A 165 13.04 -1.13 10.42
N ILE A 166 13.37 0.16 10.46
CA ILE A 166 14.21 0.82 9.48
C ILE A 166 15.61 0.19 9.47
N ASN A 167 16.24 -0.01 10.62
CA ASN A 167 17.55 -0.62 10.73
C ASN A 167 17.58 -2.08 10.26
N ASN A 168 16.50 -2.81 10.40
CA ASN A 168 16.37 -4.20 9.96
C ASN A 168 15.88 -4.37 8.49
N CYS A 169 15.30 -3.33 7.89
CA CYS A 169 14.67 -3.41 6.56
C CYS A 169 15.36 -2.59 5.47
N LEU A 170 16.17 -1.61 5.82
CA LEU A 170 16.73 -0.65 4.87
C LEU A 170 18.21 -0.89 4.64
N ILE A 171 18.52 -1.75 3.66
CA ILE A 171 19.68 -1.51 2.81
C ILE A 171 19.16 -0.85 1.52
N LEU A 172 18.66 0.37 1.62
CA LEU A 172 18.58 1.25 0.46
C LEU A 172 19.99 1.83 0.25
N LYS A 173 20.77 1.18 -0.61
CA LYS A 173 21.97 1.84 -1.15
C LYS A 173 21.48 3.09 -1.87
N PRO A 174 22.04 4.28 -1.57
CA PRO A 174 21.68 5.49 -2.30
C PRO A 174 21.96 5.25 -3.79
N VAL A 175 20.96 5.52 -4.62
CA VAL A 175 21.16 5.56 -6.06
C VAL A 175 22.16 6.68 -6.33
N LYS A 176 23.40 6.33 -6.71
CA LYS A 176 24.36 7.31 -7.17
C LYS A 176 23.75 7.99 -8.39
N LYS A 177 23.47 9.29 -8.29
CA LYS A 177 23.14 10.11 -9.45
C LYS A 177 24.30 9.98 -10.45
N GLN A 178 24.09 9.23 -11.50
CA GLN A 178 24.91 9.36 -12.70
C GLN A 178 24.32 10.52 -13.49
N VAL A 179 24.86 11.71 -13.25
CA VAL A 179 24.69 12.83 -14.19
C VAL A 179 25.76 12.61 -15.26
N LYS A 180 25.34 12.22 -16.46
CA LYS A 180 26.15 12.38 -17.67
C LYS A 180 25.81 13.68 -18.34
#